data_d8bd29b4deb2ab22634c74aab59474a9
#
_entry.id   d8bd29b4deb2ab22634c74aab59474a9
#
_cell.length_a   1.000
_cell.length_b   1.000
_cell.length_c   1.000
_cell.angle_alpha   90.00
_cell.angle_beta   90.00
_cell.angle_gamma   90.00
#
_symmetry.space_group_name_H-M   'P 1'
#
loop_
_entity.id
_entity.type
_entity.pdbx_description
1 polymer ?
#
loop_
_entity_poly.entity_id
_entity_poly.type
_entity_poly.pdbx_seq_one_letter_code
_entity_poly.pdbx_strand_id
1 'polypeptide(L)'
;MTEPRRHPGRPRDANISERALAATRELLVERGFDATTIQAVAEHSGVHASAIYRRWPSRIELIEEATFPGLSPLSVQPTGDLRRDLRRFIHAYLAAFSAPAARAAAAGLLAHRQTAGHPGPPELYLRVSARPQFQEILRAAPPEAVDPAVDPDDVFDLLLGAVLARILLSAVTERHRPVERTVEMILRLLRPPS
;
A
#
# COMPACT_ATOMS: atom_id res chain seq x y z
N MET A 1 -28.96 -42.53 23.56
CA MET A 1 -28.94 -41.41 22.62
C MET A 1 -27.59 -40.69 22.84
N THR A 2 -26.63 -40.95 21.96
CA THR A 2 -25.27 -40.43 22.08
C THR A 2 -25.16 -39.24 21.14
N GLU A 3 -24.98 -38.02 21.70
CA GLU A 3 -24.78 -36.80 20.91
C GLU A 3 -23.47 -36.90 20.08
N PRO A 4 -23.48 -36.49 18.81
CA PRO A 4 -22.26 -36.44 18.02
C PRO A 4 -21.37 -35.26 18.49
N ARG A 5 -20.19 -35.58 19.01
CA ARG A 5 -19.13 -34.61 19.30
C ARG A 5 -18.79 -33.85 18.00
N ARG A 6 -19.13 -32.57 17.92
CA ARG A 6 -18.61 -31.66 16.90
C ARG A 6 -17.12 -31.51 17.11
N HIS A 7 -16.34 -32.04 16.19
CA HIS A 7 -14.91 -31.76 16.12
C HIS A 7 -14.73 -30.24 15.87
N PRO A 8 -13.93 -29.55 16.71
CA PRO A 8 -13.55 -28.19 16.40
C PRO A 8 -12.78 -28.22 15.09
N GLY A 9 -13.26 -27.50 14.08
CA GLY A 9 -12.58 -27.34 12.81
C GLY A 9 -11.13 -26.92 13.06
N ARG A 10 -10.19 -27.61 12.40
CA ARG A 10 -8.75 -27.32 12.44
C ARG A 10 -8.54 -25.81 12.34
N PRO A 11 -7.73 -25.17 13.21
CA PRO A 11 -7.47 -23.73 13.16
C PRO A 11 -7.09 -23.37 11.73
N ARG A 12 -7.87 -22.48 11.12
CA ARG A 12 -7.59 -21.99 9.77
C ARG A 12 -6.22 -21.34 9.80
N ASP A 13 -5.36 -21.91 9.02
CA ASP A 13 -3.93 -21.78 9.04
C ASP A 13 -3.48 -20.34 8.70
N ALA A 14 -3.57 -19.43 9.67
CA ALA A 14 -2.97 -18.10 9.61
C ALA A 14 -1.47 -18.23 9.30
N ASN A 15 -0.85 -19.32 9.74
CA ASN A 15 0.53 -19.69 9.50
C ASN A 15 0.83 -19.91 8.00
N ILE A 16 -0.10 -20.49 7.20
CA ILE A 16 0.10 -20.68 5.75
C ILE A 16 0.17 -19.31 5.04
N SER A 17 -0.75 -18.39 5.35
CA SER A 17 -0.75 -17.06 4.73
C SER A 17 0.52 -16.30 5.11
N GLU A 18 0.87 -16.30 6.38
CA GLU A 18 2.06 -15.58 6.87
C GLU A 18 3.35 -16.12 6.24
N ARG A 19 3.50 -17.46 6.13
CA ARG A 19 4.64 -18.09 5.47
C ARG A 19 4.72 -17.73 3.99
N ALA A 20 3.60 -17.78 3.26
CA ALA A 20 3.57 -17.42 1.85
C ALA A 20 3.92 -15.95 1.63
N LEU A 21 3.37 -15.03 2.45
CA LEU A 21 3.64 -13.60 2.37
C LEU A 21 5.10 -13.27 2.77
N ALA A 22 5.65 -13.95 3.79
CA ALA A 22 7.06 -13.79 4.18
C ALA A 22 7.99 -14.24 3.04
N ALA A 23 7.79 -15.43 2.50
CA ALA A 23 8.55 -15.95 1.36
C ALA A 23 8.46 -15.05 0.13
N THR A 24 7.28 -14.47 -0.13
CA THR A 24 7.10 -13.52 -1.23
C THR A 24 7.98 -12.29 -1.02
N ARG A 25 8.02 -11.73 0.20
CA ARG A 25 8.86 -10.56 0.50
C ARG A 25 10.35 -10.87 0.35
N GLU A 26 10.79 -12.03 0.81
CA GLU A 26 12.17 -12.49 0.70
C GLU A 26 12.58 -12.64 -0.78
N LEU A 27 11.78 -13.34 -1.58
CA LEU A 27 12.03 -13.54 -3.00
C LEU A 27 12.04 -12.24 -3.81
N LEU A 28 11.16 -11.29 -3.48
CA LEU A 28 11.17 -9.97 -4.09
C LEU A 28 12.50 -9.25 -3.87
N VAL A 29 13.04 -9.33 -2.67
CA VAL A 29 14.33 -8.69 -2.34
C VAL A 29 15.50 -9.44 -2.98
N GLU A 30 15.49 -10.75 -2.96
CA GLU A 30 16.59 -11.59 -3.45
C GLU A 30 16.64 -11.72 -4.97
N ARG A 31 15.48 -11.87 -5.61
CA ARG A 31 15.37 -12.27 -7.03
C ARG A 31 14.57 -11.28 -7.89
N GLY A 32 13.96 -10.28 -7.26
CA GLY A 32 13.15 -9.27 -7.95
C GLY A 32 11.75 -9.74 -8.33
N PHE A 33 11.01 -8.83 -8.97
CA PHE A 33 9.59 -9.01 -9.27
C PHE A 33 9.31 -10.20 -10.21
N ASP A 34 10.05 -10.32 -11.32
CA ASP A 34 9.75 -11.33 -12.35
C ASP A 34 10.01 -12.75 -11.89
N ALA A 35 11.02 -12.98 -11.07
CA ALA A 35 11.36 -14.28 -10.51
C ALA A 35 10.48 -14.70 -9.33
N THR A 36 9.67 -13.81 -8.77
CA THR A 36 8.74 -14.08 -7.67
C THR A 36 7.45 -14.69 -8.23
N THR A 37 7.49 -15.96 -8.62
CA THR A 37 6.33 -16.72 -9.13
C THR A 37 5.63 -17.45 -8.00
N ILE A 38 4.35 -17.86 -8.21
CA ILE A 38 3.62 -18.70 -7.23
C ILE A 38 4.40 -20.01 -6.94
N GLN A 39 5.02 -20.61 -7.96
CA GLN A 39 5.81 -21.81 -7.81
C GLN A 39 7.06 -21.57 -6.93
N ALA A 40 7.80 -20.49 -7.19
CA ALA A 40 8.96 -20.11 -6.38
C ALA A 40 8.57 -19.84 -4.92
N VAL A 41 7.43 -19.17 -4.70
CA VAL A 41 6.90 -18.93 -3.35
C VAL A 41 6.50 -20.25 -2.68
N ALA A 42 5.88 -21.18 -3.39
CA ALA A 42 5.50 -22.48 -2.85
C ALA A 42 6.73 -23.28 -2.40
N GLU A 43 7.76 -23.33 -3.23
CA GLU A 43 9.03 -23.98 -2.94
C GLU A 43 9.74 -23.34 -1.74
N HIS A 44 9.86 -22.02 -1.72
CA HIS A 44 10.55 -21.29 -0.67
C HIS A 44 9.82 -21.35 0.68
N SER A 45 8.49 -21.23 0.66
CA SER A 45 7.66 -21.24 1.88
C SER A 45 7.35 -22.63 2.42
N GLY A 46 7.51 -23.71 1.59
CA GLY A 46 7.00 -25.04 1.88
C GLY A 46 5.46 -25.10 1.96
N VAL A 47 4.77 -24.17 1.32
CA VAL A 47 3.31 -24.13 1.19
C VAL A 47 2.93 -24.66 -0.19
N HIS A 48 1.97 -25.61 -0.26
CA HIS A 48 1.51 -26.10 -1.55
C HIS A 48 0.93 -24.99 -2.43
N ALA A 49 1.31 -24.94 -3.71
CA ALA A 49 0.83 -23.93 -4.67
C ALA A 49 -0.70 -23.84 -4.72
N SER A 50 -1.42 -24.97 -4.62
CA SER A 50 -2.88 -25.00 -4.57
C SER A 50 -3.47 -24.28 -3.34
N ALA A 51 -2.76 -24.28 -2.21
CA ALA A 51 -3.18 -23.54 -1.02
C ALA A 51 -2.94 -22.04 -1.18
N ILE A 52 -1.90 -21.65 -1.93
CA ILE A 52 -1.62 -20.27 -2.30
C ILE A 52 -2.71 -19.76 -3.26
N TYR A 53 -2.96 -20.47 -4.38
CA TYR A 53 -3.98 -20.09 -5.36
C TYR A 53 -5.39 -19.94 -4.76
N ARG A 54 -5.72 -20.71 -3.74
CA ARG A 54 -7.03 -20.57 -3.07
C ARG A 54 -7.19 -19.26 -2.32
N ARG A 55 -6.09 -18.60 -1.91
CA ARG A 55 -6.07 -17.33 -1.18
C ARG A 55 -5.82 -16.14 -2.09
N TRP A 56 -4.92 -16.31 -3.02
CA TRP A 56 -4.51 -15.30 -3.98
C TRP A 56 -4.67 -15.87 -5.39
N PRO A 57 -5.75 -15.53 -6.10
CA PRO A 57 -6.03 -16.01 -7.46
C PRO A 57 -4.91 -15.72 -8.45
N SER A 58 -4.12 -14.68 -8.20
CA SER A 58 -3.00 -14.30 -9.07
C SER A 58 -1.71 -14.05 -8.27
N ARG A 59 -0.58 -14.12 -8.97
CA ARG A 59 0.73 -13.69 -8.46
C ARG A 59 0.72 -12.23 -8.02
N ILE A 60 0.00 -11.40 -8.75
CA ILE A 60 -0.09 -9.96 -8.49
C ILE A 60 -0.76 -9.69 -7.15
N GLU A 61 -1.89 -10.33 -6.89
CA GLU A 61 -2.59 -10.19 -5.60
C GLU A 61 -1.74 -10.66 -4.42
N LEU A 62 -1.00 -11.76 -4.59
CA LEU A 62 -0.05 -12.23 -3.57
C LEU A 62 1.05 -11.20 -3.30
N ILE A 63 1.64 -10.63 -4.36
CA ILE A 63 2.70 -9.63 -4.24
C ILE A 63 2.14 -8.35 -3.62
N GLU A 64 0.97 -7.88 -4.05
CA GLU A 64 0.32 -6.70 -3.49
C GLU A 64 0.08 -6.86 -1.98
N GLU A 65 -0.50 -7.98 -1.55
CA GLU A 65 -0.73 -8.22 -0.12
C GLU A 65 0.59 -8.40 0.66
N ALA A 66 1.61 -9.01 0.07
CA ALA A 66 2.90 -9.16 0.71
C ALA A 66 3.65 -7.86 0.91
N THR A 67 3.52 -6.93 -0.04
CA THR A 67 4.30 -5.68 -0.06
C THR A 67 3.57 -4.51 0.56
N PHE A 68 2.26 -4.50 0.45
CA PHE A 68 1.39 -3.43 0.95
C PHE A 68 0.30 -4.00 1.87
N PRO A 69 0.66 -4.73 2.94
CA PRO A 69 -0.31 -5.26 3.89
C PRO A 69 -0.99 -4.09 4.57
N GLY A 70 -2.16 -3.73 4.04
CA GLY A 70 -2.92 -2.62 4.57
C GLY A 70 -2.37 -1.25 4.19
N LEU A 71 -2.26 -0.96 2.89
CA LEU A 71 -2.55 0.42 2.46
C LEU A 71 -3.98 0.81 2.85
N SER A 72 -4.79 -0.15 3.28
CA SER A 72 -6.02 0.01 4.04
C SER A 72 -5.80 -0.46 5.48
N PRO A 73 -5.93 0.36 6.49
CA PRO A 73 -5.75 1.81 6.49
C PRO A 73 -4.40 2.17 7.10
N LEU A 74 -3.68 3.08 6.51
CA LEU A 74 -2.71 3.86 7.27
C LEU A 74 -3.51 4.44 8.45
N SER A 75 -3.45 3.83 9.62
CA SER A 75 -4.32 4.17 10.76
C SER A 75 -3.84 5.46 11.44
N VAL A 76 -3.88 6.56 10.69
CA VAL A 76 -3.61 7.89 11.19
C VAL A 76 -4.95 8.51 11.59
N GLN A 77 -5.33 8.37 12.86
CA GLN A 77 -6.52 9.04 13.38
C GLN A 77 -6.35 10.56 13.24
N PRO A 78 -7.25 11.26 12.53
CA PRO A 78 -7.20 12.71 12.42
C PRO A 78 -7.33 13.36 13.82
N THR A 79 -6.55 14.40 14.04
CA THR A 79 -6.58 15.17 15.29
C THR A 79 -7.24 16.54 15.10
N GLY A 80 -7.53 16.93 13.85
CA GLY A 80 -7.99 18.26 13.49
C GLY A 80 -6.85 19.27 13.27
N ASP A 81 -5.61 18.91 13.60
CA ASP A 81 -4.44 19.70 13.22
C ASP A 81 -3.92 19.22 11.86
N LEU A 82 -4.30 19.93 10.81
CA LEU A 82 -3.99 19.56 9.42
C LEU A 82 -2.49 19.33 9.19
N ARG A 83 -1.62 20.19 9.74
CA ARG A 83 -0.16 20.06 9.59
C ARG A 83 0.36 18.78 10.23
N ARG A 84 -0.07 18.53 11.45
CA ARG A 84 0.31 17.35 12.23
C ARG A 84 -0.17 16.07 11.55
N ASP A 85 -1.40 16.06 11.10
CA ASP A 85 -2.04 14.89 10.50
C ASP A 85 -1.44 14.58 9.13
N LEU A 86 -1.20 15.59 8.28
CA LEU A 86 -0.46 15.43 7.02
C LEU A 86 0.96 14.91 7.24
N ARG A 87 1.68 15.42 8.24
CA ARG A 87 3.02 14.91 8.56
C ARG A 87 2.99 13.43 8.91
N ARG A 88 2.08 13.02 9.80
CA ARG A 88 1.93 11.62 10.21
C ARG A 88 1.53 10.75 9.03
N PHE A 89 0.60 11.20 8.22
CA PHE A 89 0.16 10.51 7.01
C PHE A 89 1.30 10.32 6.00
N ILE A 90 2.01 11.38 5.66
CA ILE A 90 3.11 11.32 4.68
C ILE A 90 4.26 10.45 5.19
N HIS A 91 4.58 10.51 6.50
CA HIS A 91 5.57 9.61 7.09
C HIS A 91 5.16 8.14 6.98
N ALA A 92 3.92 7.81 7.35
CA ALA A 92 3.41 6.44 7.27
C ALA A 92 3.35 5.94 5.82
N TYR A 93 2.92 6.82 4.90
CA TYR A 93 2.83 6.52 3.47
C TYR A 93 4.22 6.25 2.86
N LEU A 94 5.20 7.10 3.14
CA LEU A 94 6.58 6.89 2.71
C LEU A 94 7.19 5.63 3.34
N ALA A 95 6.92 5.36 4.62
CA ALA A 95 7.43 4.16 5.29
C ALA A 95 6.90 2.88 4.64
N ALA A 96 5.60 2.84 4.29
CA ALA A 96 4.99 1.69 3.61
C ALA A 96 5.69 1.37 2.28
N PHE A 97 6.05 2.39 1.51
CA PHE A 97 6.75 2.23 0.24
C PHE A 97 8.28 2.06 0.38
N SER A 98 8.85 2.38 1.53
CA SER A 98 10.31 2.29 1.76
C SER A 98 10.79 0.88 2.09
N ALA A 99 9.88 -0.04 2.42
CA ALA A 99 10.22 -1.44 2.68
C ALA A 99 10.94 -2.06 1.46
N PRO A 100 12.03 -2.82 1.65
CA PRO A 100 12.80 -3.39 0.54
C PRO A 100 11.96 -4.17 -0.47
N ALA A 101 11.04 -5.01 0.00
CA ALA A 101 10.14 -5.79 -0.85
C ALA A 101 9.16 -4.88 -1.63
N ALA A 102 8.61 -3.83 -1.00
CA ALA A 102 7.73 -2.87 -1.67
C ALA A 102 8.46 -2.12 -2.78
N ARG A 103 9.71 -1.70 -2.54
CA ARG A 103 10.52 -1.07 -3.57
C ARG A 103 10.84 -2.01 -4.73
N ALA A 104 11.17 -3.27 -4.44
CA ALA A 104 11.44 -4.27 -5.46
C ALA A 104 10.19 -4.59 -6.31
N ALA A 105 9.00 -4.53 -5.72
CA ALA A 105 7.74 -4.80 -6.41
C ALA A 105 7.19 -3.59 -7.19
N ALA A 106 7.47 -2.37 -6.77
CA ALA A 106 6.79 -1.15 -7.23
C ALA A 106 6.80 -0.97 -8.76
N ALA A 107 7.96 -1.10 -9.39
CA ALA A 107 8.09 -0.93 -10.84
C ALA A 107 7.35 -2.04 -11.61
N GLY A 108 7.45 -3.30 -11.16
CA GLY A 108 6.78 -4.44 -11.78
C GLY A 108 5.26 -4.37 -11.64
N LEU A 109 4.75 -4.00 -10.48
CA LEU A 109 3.32 -3.80 -10.26
C LEU A 109 2.78 -2.66 -11.14
N LEU A 110 3.51 -1.55 -11.25
CA LEU A 110 3.11 -0.43 -12.08
C LEU A 110 3.08 -0.82 -13.56
N ALA A 111 4.12 -1.50 -14.05
CA ALA A 111 4.19 -2.00 -15.43
C ALA A 111 3.06 -2.99 -15.72
N HIS A 112 2.77 -3.90 -14.78
CA HIS A 112 1.67 -4.85 -14.92
C HIS A 112 0.33 -4.15 -15.06
N ARG A 113 0.06 -3.13 -14.25
CA ARG A 113 -1.19 -2.35 -14.33
C ARG A 113 -1.36 -1.63 -15.67
N GLN A 114 -0.26 -1.13 -16.25
CA GLN A 114 -0.29 -0.47 -17.56
C GLN A 114 -0.59 -1.45 -18.70
N THR A 115 -0.10 -2.69 -18.62
CA THR A 115 -0.24 -3.70 -19.67
C THR A 115 -1.50 -4.53 -19.57
N ALA A 116 -2.09 -4.69 -18.39
CA ALA A 116 -3.27 -5.51 -18.15
C ALA A 116 -4.56 -4.98 -18.80
N GLY A 117 -4.53 -3.77 -19.39
CA GLY A 117 -5.60 -3.21 -20.23
C GLY A 117 -6.96 -2.98 -19.56
N HIS A 118 -7.14 -3.46 -18.34
CA HIS A 118 -8.31 -3.23 -17.51
C HIS A 118 -7.84 -2.90 -16.11
N PRO A 119 -8.10 -1.70 -15.59
CA PRO A 119 -8.08 -1.50 -14.16
C PRO A 119 -9.05 -2.53 -13.59
N GLY A 120 -8.61 -3.32 -12.62
CA GLY A 120 -9.51 -4.11 -11.79
C GLY A 120 -10.66 -3.23 -11.27
N PRO A 121 -11.74 -3.81 -10.72
CA PRO A 121 -12.88 -3.02 -10.32
C PRO A 121 -12.39 -1.81 -9.50
N PRO A 122 -12.95 -0.60 -9.75
CA PRO A 122 -12.55 0.65 -9.06
C PRO A 122 -12.47 0.48 -7.54
N GLU A 123 -13.28 -0.40 -7.00
CA GLU A 123 -13.33 -0.76 -5.58
C GLU A 123 -12.04 -1.41 -5.07
N LEU A 124 -11.35 -2.21 -5.89
CA LEU A 124 -10.08 -2.81 -5.50
C LEU A 124 -8.98 -1.75 -5.41
N TYR A 125 -8.97 -0.81 -6.37
CA TYR A 125 -8.04 0.33 -6.35
C TYR A 125 -8.28 1.24 -5.13
N LEU A 126 -9.53 1.49 -4.78
CA LEU A 126 -9.91 2.27 -3.60
C LEU A 126 -9.53 1.56 -2.29
N ARG A 127 -9.61 0.22 -2.25
CA ARG A 127 -9.25 -0.56 -1.05
C ARG A 127 -7.76 -0.55 -0.74
N VAL A 128 -6.89 -0.47 -1.74
CA VAL A 128 -5.43 -0.40 -1.57
C VAL A 128 -4.89 1.03 -1.66
N SER A 129 -5.77 2.01 -1.90
CA SER A 129 -5.40 3.43 -1.96
C SER A 129 -5.47 4.07 -0.58
N ALA A 130 -4.47 4.84 -0.23
CA ALA A 130 -4.50 5.69 0.97
C ALA A 130 -5.36 6.96 0.77
N ARG A 131 -6.00 7.11 -0.38
CA ARG A 131 -6.85 8.25 -0.76
C ARG A 131 -8.02 8.49 0.21
N PRO A 132 -8.82 7.49 0.60
CA PRO A 132 -9.93 7.71 1.52
C PRO A 132 -9.46 8.31 2.85
N GLN A 133 -8.30 7.88 3.34
CA GLN A 133 -7.75 8.39 4.58
C GLN A 133 -7.18 9.80 4.46
N PHE A 134 -6.54 10.11 3.32
CA PHE A 134 -6.13 11.48 3.02
C PHE A 134 -7.34 12.43 3.02
N GLN A 135 -8.43 12.04 2.36
CA GLN A 135 -9.69 12.81 2.35
C GLN A 135 -10.30 12.95 3.75
N GLU A 136 -10.18 11.92 4.61
CA GLU A 136 -10.65 11.98 6.00
C GLU A 136 -9.87 13.02 6.82
N ILE A 137 -8.54 13.08 6.64
CA ILE A 137 -7.69 14.10 7.27
C ILE A 137 -8.13 15.50 6.84
N LEU A 138 -8.40 15.72 5.56
CA LEU A 138 -8.85 17.03 5.07
C LEU A 138 -10.23 17.39 5.61
N ARG A 139 -11.16 16.43 5.69
CA ARG A 139 -12.49 16.65 6.26
C ARG A 139 -12.49 16.97 7.76
N ALA A 140 -11.51 16.44 8.50
CA ALA A 140 -11.35 16.69 9.93
C ALA A 140 -10.64 18.02 10.24
N ALA A 141 -10.02 18.63 9.25
CA ALA A 141 -9.35 19.93 9.40
C ALA A 141 -10.36 21.08 9.59
N PRO A 142 -9.97 22.20 10.23
CA PRO A 142 -10.80 23.38 10.27
C PRO A 142 -11.17 23.87 8.85
N PRO A 143 -12.43 24.29 8.61
CA PRO A 143 -12.89 24.69 7.27
C PRO A 143 -12.04 25.77 6.62
N GLU A 144 -11.47 26.67 7.42
CA GLU A 144 -10.58 27.74 6.97
C GLU A 144 -9.18 27.26 6.58
N ALA A 145 -8.81 26.04 6.87
CA ALA A 145 -7.50 25.48 6.57
C ALA A 145 -7.41 24.86 5.17
N VAL A 146 -8.56 24.60 4.55
CA VAL A 146 -8.66 23.92 3.24
C VAL A 146 -9.53 24.73 2.31
N ASP A 147 -8.99 25.11 1.16
CA ASP A 147 -9.75 25.79 0.10
C ASP A 147 -10.82 24.84 -0.46
N PRO A 148 -12.11 25.18 -0.38
CA PRO A 148 -13.19 24.33 -0.91
C PRO A 148 -13.15 24.17 -2.44
N ALA A 149 -12.40 25.00 -3.15
CA ALA A 149 -12.22 24.90 -4.61
C ALA A 149 -11.15 23.86 -5.01
N VAL A 150 -10.35 23.37 -4.06
CA VAL A 150 -9.30 22.39 -4.31
C VAL A 150 -9.89 20.99 -4.26
N ASP A 151 -9.72 20.23 -5.34
CA ASP A 151 -10.07 18.81 -5.35
C ASP A 151 -9.04 18.01 -4.51
N PRO A 152 -9.48 17.34 -3.42
CA PRO A 152 -8.60 16.50 -2.62
C PRO A 152 -7.90 15.40 -3.43
N ASP A 153 -8.53 14.92 -4.50
CA ASP A 153 -7.99 13.84 -5.32
C ASP A 153 -6.81 14.32 -6.16
N ASP A 154 -6.87 15.53 -6.70
CA ASP A 154 -5.74 16.13 -7.41
C ASP A 154 -4.52 16.31 -6.49
N VAL A 155 -4.75 16.75 -5.25
CA VAL A 155 -3.67 16.91 -4.26
C VAL A 155 -3.08 15.56 -3.87
N PHE A 156 -3.93 14.54 -3.73
CA PHE A 156 -3.46 13.18 -3.44
C PHE A 156 -2.62 12.63 -4.60
N ASP A 157 -3.01 12.85 -5.85
CA ASP A 157 -2.26 12.41 -7.03
C ASP A 157 -0.88 13.07 -7.14
N LEU A 158 -0.78 14.35 -6.80
CA LEU A 158 0.51 15.04 -6.68
C LEU A 158 1.38 14.42 -5.58
N LEU A 159 0.80 14.11 -4.43
CA LEU A 159 1.50 13.44 -3.34
C LEU A 159 1.97 12.04 -3.73
N LEU A 160 1.10 11.25 -4.37
CA LEU A 160 1.43 9.91 -4.87
C LEU A 160 2.57 9.99 -5.90
N GLY A 161 2.51 10.93 -6.84
CA GLY A 161 3.57 11.16 -7.81
C GLY A 161 4.92 11.51 -7.14
N ALA A 162 4.90 12.35 -6.11
CA ALA A 162 6.09 12.69 -5.34
C ALA A 162 6.68 11.46 -4.60
N VAL A 163 5.83 10.62 -4.04
CA VAL A 163 6.24 9.37 -3.35
C VAL A 163 6.81 8.37 -4.35
N LEU A 164 6.14 8.12 -5.47
CA LEU A 164 6.63 7.20 -6.51
C LEU A 164 7.96 7.68 -7.09
N ALA A 165 8.10 8.98 -7.37
CA ALA A 165 9.38 9.53 -7.83
C ALA A 165 10.53 9.30 -6.83
N ARG A 166 10.25 9.37 -5.52
CA ARG A 166 11.26 9.08 -4.48
C ARG A 166 11.67 7.62 -4.46
N ILE A 167 10.73 6.70 -4.72
CA ILE A 167 10.97 5.26 -4.67
C ILE A 167 11.68 4.79 -5.93
N LEU A 168 11.14 5.14 -7.09
CA LEU A 168 11.62 4.65 -8.39
C LEU A 168 12.91 5.33 -8.82
N LEU A 169 13.11 6.61 -8.43
CA LEU A 169 14.28 7.40 -8.82
C LEU A 169 15.30 7.57 -7.70
N SER A 170 15.15 6.88 -6.57
CA SER A 170 16.07 7.01 -5.42
C SER A 170 17.53 6.67 -5.78
N ALA A 171 17.74 5.74 -6.70
CA ALA A 171 19.07 5.37 -7.17
C ALA A 171 19.70 6.41 -8.13
N VAL A 172 18.89 7.32 -8.69
CA VAL A 172 19.31 8.32 -9.68
C VAL A 172 19.43 9.71 -9.07
N THR A 173 18.67 9.96 -7.98
CA THR A 173 18.64 11.27 -7.33
C THR A 173 19.09 11.15 -5.89
N GLU A 174 20.30 11.53 -5.58
CA GLU A 174 20.86 11.64 -4.21
C GLU A 174 20.15 12.73 -3.35
N ARG A 175 19.03 13.28 -3.81
CA ARG A 175 18.33 14.36 -3.13
C ARG A 175 17.56 13.83 -1.91
N HIS A 176 18.16 13.98 -0.75
CA HIS A 176 17.42 13.85 0.52
C HIS A 176 16.38 14.99 0.60
N ARG A 177 15.10 14.66 0.46
CA ARG A 177 14.00 15.62 0.63
C ARG A 177 13.33 15.35 1.97
N PRO A 178 13.42 16.24 2.95
CA PRO A 178 12.72 16.10 4.21
C PRO A 178 11.21 16.00 4.00
N VAL A 179 10.53 15.22 4.83
CA VAL A 179 9.05 15.10 4.78
C VAL A 179 8.39 16.46 4.99
N GLU A 180 8.94 17.29 5.86
CA GLU A 180 8.49 18.64 6.15
C GLU A 180 8.31 19.49 4.90
N ARG A 181 9.23 19.36 3.95
CA ARG A 181 9.12 20.09 2.68
C ARG A 181 7.90 19.65 1.86
N THR A 182 7.59 18.35 1.87
CA THR A 182 6.39 17.84 1.20
C THR A 182 5.13 18.32 1.92
N VAL A 183 5.13 18.28 3.24
CA VAL A 183 4.03 18.83 4.07
C VAL A 183 3.78 20.30 3.75
N GLU A 184 4.83 21.12 3.72
CA GLU A 184 4.70 22.56 3.37
C GLU A 184 4.15 22.79 1.97
N MET A 185 4.57 21.99 1.00
CA MET A 185 4.05 22.08 -0.36
C MET A 185 2.56 21.73 -0.41
N ILE A 186 2.14 20.67 0.24
CA ILE A 186 0.72 20.27 0.30
C ILE A 186 -0.11 21.34 1.03
N LEU A 187 0.37 21.84 2.16
CA LEU A 187 -0.33 22.92 2.88
C LEU A 187 -0.51 24.21 2.05
N ARG A 188 0.47 24.52 1.18
CA ARG A 188 0.35 25.67 0.28
C ARG A 188 -0.71 25.45 -0.80
N LEU A 189 -0.80 24.21 -1.33
CA LEU A 189 -1.82 23.86 -2.32
C LEU A 189 -3.24 23.89 -1.73
N LEU A 190 -3.37 23.52 -0.47
CA LEU A 190 -4.65 23.47 0.23
C LEU A 190 -5.11 24.84 0.77
N ARG A 191 -4.24 25.85 0.82
CA ARG A 191 -4.55 27.13 1.44
C ARG A 191 -5.53 27.94 0.58
N PRO A 192 -6.62 28.47 1.18
CA PRO A 192 -7.51 29.41 0.49
C PRO A 192 -6.75 30.64 -0.06
N PRO A 193 -7.16 31.18 -1.20
CA PRO A 193 -6.62 32.44 -1.69
C PRO A 193 -6.87 33.56 -0.67
N SER A 194 -5.87 34.44 -0.50
CA SER A 194 -5.93 35.61 0.42
C SER A 194 -6.84 36.69 -0.13
#